data_0eadfbc9906cac98bf677fd73b869693
#
_entry.id   0eadfbc9906cac98bf677fd73b869693
#
_cell.length_a   1.000
_cell.length_b   1.000
_cell.length_c   1.000
_cell.angle_alpha   90.00
_cell.angle_beta   90.00
_cell.angle_gamma   90.00
#
_symmetry.space_group_name_H-M   'P 1'
#
loop_
_entity.id
_entity.type
_entity.pdbx_description
1 polymer ?
#
loop_
_entity_poly.entity_id
_entity_poly.type
_entity_poly.pdbx_seq_one_letter_code
_entity_poly.pdbx_strand_id
1 'polypeptide(L)'
;RPASYTGVDKDPVAAKHVRELVGTRGTVINADASDTGLESGAADVVVGEAMLTMQGEKSKKAIISEAVRLLAPGGRYAIHELAVQPDTIDEELHTQIRKDLARAIHVNARPLTCAQWSQLLEECGLVVDSVHTAPMALLDFSRNIRDEGFMQTLRIIRNVLSDRELRARVLGMRKTFRTYQQWMCGVAIVAHKPLKGEDHDAQ
;
A
#
# COMPACT_ATOMS: atom_id res chain seq x y z
N ARG A 1 -20.97 3.27 -5.73
CA ARG A 1 -20.07 3.50 -6.90
C ARG A 1 -19.63 4.94 -6.89
N PRO A 2 -18.33 5.25 -7.12
CA PRO A 2 -17.89 6.64 -7.24
C PRO A 2 -18.53 7.27 -8.48
N ALA A 3 -18.75 8.61 -8.43
CA ALA A 3 -19.24 9.38 -9.57
C ALA A 3 -18.17 9.48 -10.66
N SER A 4 -16.92 9.59 -10.27
CA SER A 4 -15.75 9.59 -11.15
C SER A 4 -14.61 8.78 -10.54
N TYR A 5 -13.69 8.31 -11.39
CA TYR A 5 -12.50 7.57 -10.97
C TYR A 5 -11.29 8.04 -11.78
N THR A 6 -10.19 8.29 -11.09
CA THR A 6 -8.90 8.57 -11.74
C THR A 6 -7.83 7.65 -11.13
N GLY A 7 -7.27 6.77 -11.94
CA GLY A 7 -6.11 5.96 -11.59
C GLY A 7 -4.81 6.70 -11.91
N VAL A 8 -3.80 6.52 -11.08
CA VAL A 8 -2.45 7.08 -11.28
C VAL A 8 -1.44 5.95 -11.19
N ASP A 9 -0.58 5.82 -12.18
CA ASP A 9 0.55 4.90 -12.16
C ASP A 9 1.74 5.51 -12.90
N LYS A 10 2.93 5.39 -12.34
CA LYS A 10 4.15 5.91 -12.98
C LYS A 10 4.70 4.98 -14.07
N ASP A 11 4.35 3.69 -14.03
CA ASP A 11 4.73 2.75 -15.07
C ASP A 11 3.76 2.87 -16.25
N PRO A 12 4.23 3.28 -17.45
CA PRO A 12 3.37 3.46 -18.60
C PRO A 12 2.71 2.16 -19.07
N VAL A 13 3.34 1.00 -18.83
CA VAL A 13 2.78 -0.31 -19.19
C VAL A 13 1.63 -0.67 -18.24
N ALA A 14 1.84 -0.48 -16.93
CA ALA A 14 0.79 -0.67 -15.92
C ALA A 14 -0.36 0.32 -16.14
N ALA A 15 -0.08 1.60 -16.33
CA ALA A 15 -1.09 2.62 -16.62
C ALA A 15 -1.93 2.29 -17.87
N LYS A 16 -1.31 1.77 -18.93
CA LYS A 16 -2.02 1.31 -20.13
C LYS A 16 -2.95 0.14 -19.81
N HIS A 17 -2.45 -0.87 -19.09
CA HIS A 17 -3.25 -2.04 -18.73
C HIS A 17 -4.44 -1.67 -17.84
N VAL A 18 -4.22 -0.83 -16.83
CA VAL A 18 -5.30 -0.33 -15.96
C VAL A 18 -6.32 0.48 -16.77
N ARG A 19 -5.88 1.29 -17.74
CA ARG A 19 -6.78 2.05 -18.64
C ARG A 19 -7.70 1.12 -19.44
N GLU A 20 -7.17 0.01 -19.94
CA GLU A 20 -7.96 -1.01 -20.65
C GLU A 20 -9.02 -1.65 -19.73
N LEU A 21 -8.66 -1.94 -18.47
CA LEU A 21 -9.58 -2.52 -17.48
C LEU A 21 -10.66 -1.54 -17.02
N VAL A 22 -10.30 -0.27 -16.81
CA VAL A 22 -11.21 0.78 -16.37
C VAL A 22 -12.21 1.13 -17.49
N GLY A 23 -11.73 1.16 -18.76
CA GLY A 23 -12.57 1.50 -19.92
C GLY A 23 -13.20 2.87 -19.77
N THR A 24 -14.51 2.96 -19.99
CA THR A 24 -15.29 4.20 -19.90
C THR A 24 -15.69 4.60 -18.47
N ARG A 25 -15.32 3.82 -17.46
CA ARG A 25 -15.71 4.06 -16.05
C ARG A 25 -14.86 5.12 -15.36
N GLY A 26 -13.76 5.55 -15.96
CA GLY A 26 -12.86 6.55 -15.39
C GLY A 26 -11.66 6.84 -16.29
N THR A 27 -10.74 7.62 -15.79
CA THR A 27 -9.49 7.97 -16.46
C THR A 27 -8.28 7.33 -15.77
N VAL A 28 -7.19 7.14 -16.51
CA VAL A 28 -5.90 6.69 -15.95
C VAL A 28 -4.81 7.59 -16.51
N ILE A 29 -4.06 8.23 -15.64
CA ILE A 29 -2.92 9.07 -15.97
C ILE A 29 -1.61 8.35 -15.69
N ASN A 30 -0.60 8.62 -16.49
CA ASN A 30 0.75 8.15 -16.25
C ASN A 30 1.52 9.29 -15.59
N ALA A 31 1.64 9.23 -14.27
CA ALA A 31 2.30 10.25 -13.46
C ALA A 31 2.91 9.61 -12.19
N ASP A 32 3.84 10.33 -11.55
CA ASP A 32 4.31 9.96 -10.22
C ASP A 32 3.25 10.31 -9.18
N ALA A 33 3.04 9.43 -8.20
CA ALA A 33 2.06 9.65 -7.13
C ALA A 33 2.43 10.82 -6.19
N SER A 34 3.67 11.29 -6.23
CA SER A 34 4.12 12.50 -5.51
C SER A 34 3.91 13.81 -6.29
N ASP A 35 3.53 13.71 -7.57
CA ASP A 35 3.26 14.85 -8.45
C ASP A 35 2.32 14.39 -9.58
N THR A 36 1.03 14.37 -9.30
CA THR A 36 0.02 13.82 -10.23
C THR A 36 -0.38 14.78 -11.33
N GLY A 37 -0.14 16.07 -11.14
CA GLY A 37 -0.63 17.13 -12.03
C GLY A 37 -2.15 17.38 -11.98
N LEU A 38 -2.87 16.71 -11.08
CA LEU A 38 -4.31 16.91 -10.86
C LEU A 38 -4.57 18.19 -10.03
N GLU A 39 -5.78 18.73 -10.14
CA GLU A 39 -6.18 19.91 -9.38
C GLU A 39 -6.28 19.64 -7.88
N SER A 40 -5.96 20.67 -7.07
CA SER A 40 -6.10 20.59 -5.62
C SER A 40 -7.57 20.53 -5.21
N GLY A 41 -7.88 19.67 -4.23
CA GLY A 41 -9.24 19.53 -3.73
C GLY A 41 -10.20 18.83 -4.70
N ALA A 42 -9.67 18.13 -5.72
CA ALA A 42 -10.47 17.46 -6.75
C ALA A 42 -11.02 16.09 -6.34
N ALA A 43 -10.62 15.56 -5.18
CA ALA A 43 -10.99 14.21 -4.76
C ALA A 43 -11.67 14.19 -3.39
N ASP A 44 -12.78 13.46 -3.28
CA ASP A 44 -13.41 13.15 -1.99
C ASP A 44 -12.70 11.98 -1.29
N VAL A 45 -12.11 11.07 -2.07
CA VAL A 45 -11.39 9.90 -1.57
C VAL A 45 -10.14 9.65 -2.41
N VAL A 46 -9.02 9.45 -1.74
CA VAL A 46 -7.77 8.95 -2.32
C VAL A 46 -7.46 7.58 -1.71
N VAL A 47 -7.00 6.64 -2.51
CA VAL A 47 -6.63 5.29 -2.06
C VAL A 47 -5.21 4.96 -2.51
N GLY A 48 -4.38 4.53 -1.57
CA GLY A 48 -3.04 3.97 -1.82
C GLY A 48 -2.99 2.50 -1.43
N GLU A 49 -2.69 1.62 -2.39
CA GLU A 49 -2.64 0.17 -2.18
C GLU A 49 -1.23 -0.35 -2.35
N ALA A 50 -0.62 -0.88 -1.28
CA ALA A 50 0.66 -1.59 -1.25
C ALA A 50 1.82 -0.85 -1.97
N MET A 51 1.84 0.47 -1.92
CA MET A 51 2.80 1.30 -2.65
C MET A 51 3.79 2.04 -1.76
N LEU A 52 3.34 2.50 -0.59
CA LEU A 52 4.16 3.31 0.32
C LEU A 52 5.26 2.49 1.00
N THR A 53 5.01 1.22 1.30
CA THR A 53 6.00 0.32 1.91
C THR A 53 7.29 0.26 1.11
N MET A 54 7.22 0.37 -0.22
CA MET A 54 8.38 0.29 -1.12
C MET A 54 9.10 1.63 -1.32
N GLN A 55 8.64 2.69 -0.67
CA GLN A 55 9.21 4.04 -0.78
C GLN A 55 10.15 4.37 0.36
N GLY A 56 11.13 5.25 0.10
CA GLY A 56 11.91 5.90 1.15
C GLY A 56 11.08 6.93 1.92
N GLU A 57 11.55 7.36 3.09
CA GLU A 57 10.80 8.29 3.96
C GLU A 57 10.39 9.59 3.26
N LYS A 58 11.32 10.22 2.54
CA LYS A 58 11.02 11.45 1.79
C LYS A 58 9.94 11.22 0.73
N SER A 59 10.01 10.08 0.02
CA SER A 59 9.02 9.75 -1.02
C SER A 59 7.67 9.41 -0.40
N LYS A 60 7.62 8.71 0.74
CA LYS A 60 6.37 8.47 1.48
C LYS A 60 5.69 9.79 1.81
N LYS A 61 6.43 10.73 2.45
CA LYS A 61 5.90 12.05 2.80
C LYS A 61 5.43 12.84 1.57
N ALA A 62 6.19 12.83 0.48
CA ALA A 62 5.81 13.52 -0.74
C ALA A 62 4.50 12.96 -1.34
N ILE A 63 4.35 11.63 -1.41
CA ILE A 63 3.14 10.97 -1.91
C ILE A 63 1.93 11.28 -1.01
N ILE A 64 2.09 11.20 0.31
CA ILE A 64 1.02 11.51 1.25
C ILE A 64 0.64 13.00 1.16
N SER A 65 1.62 13.90 1.05
CA SER A 65 1.36 15.34 0.88
C SER A 65 0.61 15.63 -0.41
N GLU A 66 0.93 14.92 -1.50
CA GLU A 66 0.18 15.04 -2.75
C GLU A 66 -1.25 14.52 -2.58
N ALA A 67 -1.47 13.39 -1.89
CA ALA A 67 -2.80 12.89 -1.57
C ALA A 67 -3.59 13.93 -0.75
N VAL A 68 -2.98 14.56 0.25
CA VAL A 68 -3.59 15.65 1.04
C VAL A 68 -3.95 16.87 0.16
N ARG A 69 -3.07 17.23 -0.78
CA ARG A 69 -3.34 18.31 -1.74
C ARG A 69 -4.57 18.03 -2.60
N LEU A 70 -4.68 16.78 -3.07
CA LEU A 70 -5.78 16.32 -3.92
C LEU A 70 -7.12 16.26 -3.18
N LEU A 71 -7.11 15.98 -1.87
CA LEU A 71 -8.32 15.86 -1.08
C LEU A 71 -9.03 17.21 -0.90
N ALA A 72 -10.34 17.19 -1.11
CA ALA A 72 -11.24 18.24 -0.63
C ALA A 72 -11.21 18.30 0.91
N PRO A 73 -11.57 19.42 1.54
CA PRO A 73 -11.78 19.48 2.99
C PRO A 73 -12.79 18.41 3.44
N GLY A 74 -12.46 17.62 4.47
CA GLY A 74 -13.25 16.48 4.92
C GLY A 74 -13.11 15.21 4.06
N GLY A 75 -12.36 15.26 2.97
CA GLY A 75 -12.05 14.10 2.13
C GLY A 75 -11.16 13.09 2.84
N ARG A 76 -11.18 11.84 2.40
CA ARG A 76 -10.52 10.71 3.08
C ARG A 76 -9.37 10.12 2.27
N TYR A 77 -8.27 9.84 2.96
CA TYR A 77 -7.18 9.01 2.44
C TYR A 77 -7.22 7.65 3.09
N ALA A 78 -7.31 6.61 2.28
CA ALA A 78 -7.23 5.22 2.74
C ALA A 78 -5.95 4.60 2.22
N ILE A 79 -5.18 3.97 3.12
CA ILE A 79 -4.00 3.18 2.76
C ILE A 79 -4.19 1.73 3.17
N HIS A 80 -3.64 0.82 2.37
CA HIS A 80 -3.48 -0.59 2.74
C HIS A 80 -2.02 -0.97 2.50
N GLU A 81 -1.29 -1.27 3.59
CA GLU A 81 0.16 -1.43 3.55
C GLU A 81 0.62 -2.61 4.39
N LEU A 82 1.88 -3.00 4.23
CA LEU A 82 2.54 -3.92 5.12
C LEU A 82 2.97 -3.18 6.40
N ALA A 83 2.67 -3.75 7.55
CA ALA A 83 3.11 -3.24 8.84
C ALA A 83 3.90 -4.29 9.63
N VAL A 84 4.69 -3.80 10.58
CA VAL A 84 5.41 -4.60 11.56
C VAL A 84 4.74 -4.42 12.92
N GLN A 85 4.67 -5.48 13.70
CA GLN A 85 4.04 -5.50 15.02
C GLN A 85 4.87 -6.31 16.04
N PRO A 86 4.74 -6.04 17.37
CA PRO A 86 3.99 -4.93 17.97
C PRO A 86 4.67 -3.59 17.71
N ASP A 87 4.02 -2.47 18.03
CA ASP A 87 4.60 -1.12 17.91
C ASP A 87 5.88 -0.95 18.73
N THR A 88 6.05 -1.76 19.78
CA THR A 88 7.23 -1.84 20.65
C THR A 88 8.30 -2.82 20.17
N ILE A 89 8.24 -3.25 18.89
CA ILE A 89 9.23 -4.18 18.33
C ILE A 89 10.65 -3.64 18.51
N ASP A 90 11.56 -4.55 18.83
CA ASP A 90 12.99 -4.23 18.94
C ASP A 90 13.56 -3.70 17.61
N GLU A 91 14.36 -2.64 17.67
CA GLU A 91 14.91 -1.94 16.51
C GLU A 91 15.83 -2.83 15.66
N GLU A 92 16.59 -3.73 16.30
CA GLU A 92 17.48 -4.65 15.59
C GLU A 92 16.66 -5.68 14.81
N LEU A 93 15.60 -6.22 15.44
CA LEU A 93 14.68 -7.15 14.80
C LEU A 93 13.92 -6.48 13.65
N HIS A 94 13.42 -5.25 13.84
CA HIS A 94 12.76 -4.48 12.79
C HIS A 94 13.70 -4.27 11.58
N THR A 95 14.94 -3.88 11.85
CA THR A 95 15.97 -3.70 10.82
C THR A 95 16.28 -5.01 10.11
N GLN A 96 16.34 -6.14 10.84
CA GLN A 96 16.56 -7.45 10.23
C GLN A 96 15.40 -7.88 9.32
N ILE A 97 14.15 -7.69 9.76
CA ILE A 97 12.95 -7.93 8.94
C ILE A 97 13.02 -7.14 7.64
N ARG A 98 13.32 -5.84 7.70
CA ARG A 98 13.45 -4.98 6.52
C ARG A 98 14.51 -5.49 5.53
N LYS A 99 15.69 -5.89 6.04
CA LYS A 99 16.78 -6.43 5.20
C LYS A 99 16.39 -7.73 4.53
N ASP A 100 15.77 -8.65 5.26
CA ASP A 100 15.39 -9.96 4.73
C ASP A 100 14.22 -9.88 3.76
N LEU A 101 13.24 -8.99 4.02
CA LEU A 101 12.19 -8.68 3.07
C LEU A 101 12.78 -8.12 1.77
N ALA A 102 13.63 -7.10 1.87
CA ALA A 102 14.24 -6.48 0.68
C ALA A 102 15.00 -7.49 -0.18
N ARG A 103 15.70 -8.43 0.45
CA ARG A 103 16.38 -9.54 -0.27
C ARG A 103 15.40 -10.52 -0.90
N ALA A 104 14.31 -10.85 -0.20
CA ALA A 104 13.36 -11.84 -0.67
C ALA A 104 12.49 -11.35 -1.83
N ILE A 105 12.05 -10.09 -1.79
CA ILE A 105 11.16 -9.51 -2.81
C ILE A 105 11.91 -8.70 -3.87
N HIS A 106 13.23 -8.51 -3.72
CA HIS A 106 14.07 -7.69 -4.60
C HIS A 106 13.60 -6.23 -4.73
N VAL A 107 12.94 -5.72 -3.70
CA VAL A 107 12.48 -4.34 -3.58
C VAL A 107 12.84 -3.82 -2.20
N ASN A 108 13.24 -2.57 -2.09
CA ASN A 108 13.62 -1.96 -0.82
C ASN A 108 12.39 -1.70 0.06
N ALA A 109 11.79 -2.79 0.56
CA ALA A 109 10.64 -2.70 1.45
C ALA A 109 11.03 -2.07 2.80
N ARG A 110 10.25 -1.09 3.21
CA ARG A 110 10.40 -0.35 4.48
C ARG A 110 9.06 -0.29 5.20
N PRO A 111 8.55 -1.43 5.68
CA PRO A 111 7.34 -1.45 6.48
C PRO A 111 7.57 -0.66 7.77
N LEU A 112 6.55 0.05 8.20
CA LEU A 112 6.50 0.76 9.47
C LEU A 112 5.64 -0.02 10.46
N THR A 113 5.69 0.33 11.74
CA THR A 113 4.68 -0.16 12.69
C THR A 113 3.34 0.55 12.46
N CYS A 114 2.27 0.03 13.06
CA CYS A 114 0.95 0.67 12.91
C CYS A 114 0.96 2.10 13.48
N ALA A 115 1.60 2.30 14.63
CA ALA A 115 1.77 3.63 15.23
C ALA A 115 2.59 4.56 14.33
N GLN A 116 3.69 4.07 13.74
CA GLN A 116 4.50 4.87 12.82
C GLN A 116 3.77 5.24 11.52
N TRP A 117 2.92 4.35 11.00
CA TRP A 117 2.06 4.66 9.84
C TRP A 117 1.06 5.76 10.17
N SER A 118 0.39 5.68 11.35
CA SER A 118 -0.55 6.70 11.82
C SER A 118 0.15 8.05 12.01
N GLN A 119 1.26 8.06 12.72
CA GLN A 119 2.07 9.25 12.94
C GLN A 119 2.50 9.92 11.62
N LEU A 120 2.92 9.12 10.62
CA LEU A 120 3.33 9.64 9.32
C LEU A 120 2.17 10.35 8.58
N LEU A 121 0.95 9.83 8.68
CA LEU A 121 -0.24 10.46 8.11
C LEU A 121 -0.58 11.77 8.84
N GLU A 122 -0.49 11.78 10.17
CA GLU A 122 -0.72 12.94 11.03
C GLU A 122 0.32 14.04 10.79
N GLU A 123 1.60 13.68 10.65
CA GLU A 123 2.67 14.63 10.28
C GLU A 123 2.44 15.29 8.91
N CYS A 124 1.66 14.67 8.04
CA CYS A 124 1.26 15.23 6.75
C CYS A 124 -0.07 16.03 6.81
N GLY A 125 -0.64 16.24 8.00
CA GLY A 125 -1.84 17.06 8.21
C GLY A 125 -3.16 16.31 8.05
N LEU A 126 -3.16 14.99 8.21
CA LEU A 126 -4.38 14.17 8.25
C LEU A 126 -4.74 13.82 9.71
N VAL A 127 -6.00 13.54 9.94
CA VAL A 127 -6.51 13.00 11.20
C VAL A 127 -6.88 11.54 10.99
N VAL A 128 -6.31 10.63 11.77
CA VAL A 128 -6.56 9.19 11.65
C VAL A 128 -7.92 8.83 12.24
N ASP A 129 -8.81 8.30 11.41
CA ASP A 129 -10.16 7.87 11.80
C ASP A 129 -10.18 6.44 12.33
N SER A 130 -9.44 5.54 11.66
CA SER A 130 -9.43 4.12 12.03
C SER A 130 -8.18 3.40 11.55
N VAL A 131 -7.76 2.41 12.32
CA VAL A 131 -6.66 1.48 12.00
C VAL A 131 -7.18 0.06 12.15
N HIS A 132 -7.05 -0.72 11.09
CA HIS A 132 -7.43 -2.13 11.07
C HIS A 132 -6.23 -2.98 10.66
N THR A 133 -6.00 -4.07 11.36
CA THR A 133 -4.94 -5.01 11.04
C THR A 133 -5.51 -6.37 10.65
N ALA A 134 -4.80 -7.07 9.77
CA ALA A 134 -5.11 -8.44 9.40
C ALA A 134 -3.83 -9.28 9.37
N PRO A 135 -3.88 -10.55 9.75
CA PRO A 135 -2.74 -11.45 9.61
C PRO A 135 -2.26 -11.52 8.16
N MET A 136 -0.94 -11.60 7.99
CA MET A 136 -0.29 -11.68 6.68
C MET A 136 -0.59 -13.03 6.02
N ALA A 137 -1.44 -13.04 5.02
CA ALA A 137 -1.88 -14.25 4.29
C ALA A 137 -1.52 -14.22 2.79
N LEU A 138 -0.54 -13.39 2.39
CA LEU A 138 -0.15 -13.17 0.98
C LEU A 138 0.19 -14.45 0.20
N LEU A 139 0.64 -15.50 0.87
CA LEU A 139 1.03 -16.77 0.25
C LEU A 139 0.20 -17.95 0.76
N ASP A 140 -1.00 -17.68 1.26
CA ASP A 140 -1.95 -18.73 1.63
C ASP A 140 -2.72 -19.19 0.38
N PHE A 141 -2.39 -20.41 -0.10
CA PHE A 141 -3.02 -21.00 -1.27
C PHE A 141 -4.54 -21.13 -1.14
N SER A 142 -5.03 -21.37 0.08
CA SER A 142 -6.47 -21.53 0.32
C SER A 142 -7.23 -20.21 0.08
N ARG A 143 -6.60 -19.09 0.42
CA ARG A 143 -7.12 -17.75 0.17
C ARG A 143 -7.02 -17.38 -1.31
N ASN A 144 -5.88 -17.64 -1.96
CA ASN A 144 -5.71 -17.37 -3.38
C ASN A 144 -6.71 -18.14 -4.25
N ILE A 145 -7.03 -19.40 -3.91
CA ILE A 145 -8.08 -20.17 -4.61
C ILE A 145 -9.45 -19.52 -4.45
N ARG A 146 -9.74 -18.96 -3.28
CA ARG A 146 -11.02 -18.30 -3.00
C ARG A 146 -11.15 -16.97 -3.75
N ASP A 147 -10.07 -16.20 -3.82
CA ASP A 147 -10.07 -14.83 -4.35
C ASP A 147 -9.88 -14.83 -5.89
N GLU A 148 -8.98 -15.65 -6.42
CA GLU A 148 -8.61 -15.70 -7.84
C GLU A 148 -9.33 -16.82 -8.63
N GLY A 149 -9.94 -17.78 -7.94
CA GLY A 149 -10.51 -18.96 -8.53
C GLY A 149 -9.52 -20.08 -8.84
N PHE A 150 -10.02 -21.31 -8.88
CA PHE A 150 -9.21 -22.54 -9.02
C PHE A 150 -8.35 -22.56 -10.29
N MET A 151 -8.91 -22.16 -11.44
CA MET A 151 -8.19 -22.20 -12.73
C MET A 151 -7.03 -21.20 -12.82
N GLN A 152 -7.22 -20.00 -12.28
CA GLN A 152 -6.20 -18.96 -12.22
C GLN A 152 -5.06 -19.39 -11.30
N THR A 153 -5.40 -19.90 -10.12
CA THR A 153 -4.42 -20.44 -9.16
C THR A 153 -3.63 -21.60 -9.76
N LEU A 154 -4.27 -22.52 -10.49
CA LEU A 154 -3.59 -23.64 -11.16
C LEU A 154 -2.61 -23.15 -12.25
N ARG A 155 -2.96 -22.09 -12.98
CA ARG A 155 -2.07 -21.47 -13.99
C ARG A 155 -0.86 -20.83 -13.31
N ILE A 156 -1.04 -20.13 -12.18
CA ILE A 156 0.06 -19.55 -11.41
C ILE A 156 0.98 -20.65 -10.89
N ILE A 157 0.44 -21.72 -10.31
CA ILE A 157 1.22 -22.87 -9.82
C ILE A 157 2.03 -23.49 -10.97
N ARG A 158 1.41 -23.72 -12.12
CA ARG A 158 2.10 -24.28 -13.30
C ARG A 158 3.26 -23.41 -13.73
N ASN A 159 3.06 -22.09 -13.81
CA ASN A 159 4.12 -21.15 -14.20
C ASN A 159 5.27 -21.16 -13.19
N VAL A 160 4.97 -21.17 -11.88
CA VAL A 160 5.98 -21.26 -10.81
C VAL A 160 6.75 -22.59 -10.86
N LEU A 161 6.09 -23.69 -11.19
CA LEU A 161 6.74 -25.01 -11.30
C LEU A 161 7.60 -25.15 -12.55
N SER A 162 7.20 -24.48 -13.65
CA SER A 162 7.91 -24.55 -14.94
C SER A 162 9.19 -23.73 -14.97
N ASP A 163 9.28 -22.67 -14.15
CA ASP A 163 10.42 -21.78 -14.08
C ASP A 163 11.18 -21.98 -12.76
N ARG A 164 12.41 -22.47 -12.88
CA ARG A 164 13.28 -22.77 -11.72
C ARG A 164 13.63 -21.51 -10.93
N GLU A 165 13.86 -20.41 -11.60
CA GLU A 165 14.23 -19.13 -10.98
C GLU A 165 13.02 -18.51 -10.26
N LEU A 166 11.89 -18.45 -10.94
CA LEU A 166 10.63 -17.98 -10.37
C LEU A 166 10.22 -18.83 -9.15
N ARG A 167 10.37 -20.15 -9.25
CA ARG A 167 10.12 -21.06 -8.12
C ARG A 167 11.03 -20.78 -6.93
N ALA A 168 12.33 -20.59 -7.16
CA ALA A 168 13.28 -20.27 -6.08
C ALA A 168 12.92 -18.95 -5.41
N ARG A 169 12.53 -17.93 -6.17
CA ARG A 169 12.07 -16.63 -5.67
C ARG A 169 10.80 -16.78 -4.81
N VAL A 170 9.78 -17.45 -5.32
CA VAL A 170 8.50 -17.64 -4.59
C VAL A 170 8.72 -18.42 -3.31
N LEU A 171 9.54 -19.48 -3.33
CA LEU A 171 9.88 -20.25 -2.11
C LEU A 171 10.70 -19.42 -1.13
N GLY A 172 11.63 -18.60 -1.60
CA GLY A 172 12.41 -17.67 -0.78
C GLY A 172 11.50 -16.64 -0.10
N MET A 173 10.63 -16.00 -0.85
CA MET A 173 9.62 -15.08 -0.31
C MET A 173 8.75 -15.77 0.76
N ARG A 174 8.19 -16.95 0.43
CA ARG A 174 7.36 -17.73 1.37
C ARG A 174 8.10 -18.06 2.65
N LYS A 175 9.38 -18.45 2.56
CA LYS A 175 10.23 -18.73 3.74
C LYS A 175 10.35 -17.47 4.61
N THR A 176 10.70 -16.32 4.03
CA THR A 176 10.87 -15.06 4.77
C THR A 176 9.55 -14.63 5.43
N PHE A 177 8.43 -14.66 4.71
CA PHE A 177 7.13 -14.32 5.28
C PHE A 177 6.71 -15.27 6.42
N ARG A 178 6.99 -16.57 6.30
CA ARG A 178 6.70 -17.52 7.39
C ARG A 178 7.61 -17.33 8.60
N THR A 179 8.88 -16.98 8.37
CA THR A 179 9.84 -16.71 9.47
C THR A 179 9.39 -15.53 10.31
N TYR A 180 8.84 -14.48 9.67
CA TYR A 180 8.45 -13.24 10.34
C TYR A 180 6.93 -13.08 10.51
N GLN A 181 6.16 -14.14 10.30
CA GLN A 181 4.69 -14.12 10.28
C GLN A 181 4.07 -13.49 11.55
N GLN A 182 4.65 -13.73 12.71
CA GLN A 182 4.14 -13.18 13.98
C GLN A 182 4.42 -11.70 14.17
N TRP A 183 5.42 -11.16 13.45
CA TRP A 183 5.82 -9.75 13.51
C TRP A 183 5.33 -8.93 12.32
N MET A 184 4.51 -9.51 11.46
CA MET A 184 4.03 -8.85 10.26
C MET A 184 2.52 -8.93 10.15
N CYS A 185 1.90 -7.84 9.73
CA CYS A 185 0.48 -7.78 9.42
C CYS A 185 0.22 -6.88 8.21
N GLY A 186 -0.92 -7.04 7.60
CA GLY A 186 -1.48 -6.01 6.74
C GLY A 186 -2.14 -4.96 7.61
N VAL A 187 -1.97 -3.69 7.31
CA VAL A 187 -2.64 -2.58 7.97
C VAL A 187 -3.47 -1.79 6.96
N ALA A 188 -4.72 -1.53 7.29
CA ALA A 188 -5.58 -0.58 6.58
C ALA A 188 -5.85 0.61 7.50
N ILE A 189 -5.51 1.81 7.04
CA ILE A 189 -5.73 3.04 7.78
C ILE A 189 -6.60 3.96 6.94
N VAL A 190 -7.62 4.53 7.58
CA VAL A 190 -8.43 5.60 7.01
C VAL A 190 -8.16 6.85 7.82
N ALA A 191 -7.83 7.93 7.12
CA ALA A 191 -7.62 9.25 7.71
C ALA A 191 -8.36 10.30 6.87
N HIS A 192 -8.72 11.42 7.46
CA HIS A 192 -9.38 12.51 6.74
C HIS A 192 -8.56 13.80 6.78
N LYS A 193 -8.77 14.63 5.78
CA LYS A 193 -8.26 16.00 5.75
C LYS A 193 -9.19 16.88 6.59
N PRO A 194 -8.69 17.59 7.63
CA PRO A 194 -9.51 18.46 8.46
C PRO A 194 -10.32 19.47 7.65
N LEU A 195 -11.48 19.84 8.17
CA LEU A 195 -12.23 20.96 7.65
C LEU A 195 -11.49 22.27 7.95
N LYS A 196 -11.58 23.26 7.07
CA LYS A 196 -10.98 24.57 7.35
C LYS A 196 -11.61 25.15 8.61
N GLY A 197 -10.85 25.21 9.68
CA GLY A 197 -11.29 25.75 11.00
C GLY A 197 -11.18 24.78 12.19
N GLU A 198 -10.86 23.49 11.96
CA GLU A 198 -10.67 22.51 13.05
C GLU A 198 -9.25 22.52 13.66
N ASP A 199 -8.31 23.30 13.11
CA ASP A 199 -6.91 23.35 13.54
C ASP A 199 -6.66 24.08 14.88
N HIS A 200 -7.69 24.48 15.65
CA HIS A 200 -7.49 25.35 16.82
C HIS A 200 -7.84 24.75 18.18
N ASP A 201 -8.31 23.52 18.30
CA ASP A 201 -8.74 22.94 19.58
C ASP A 201 -7.87 21.79 20.13
N ALA A 202 -6.68 21.56 19.57
CA ALA A 202 -5.72 20.57 20.07
C ALA A 202 -4.46 21.26 20.64
N GLN A 203 -4.59 21.95 21.78
CA GLN A 203 -3.49 22.32 22.68
C GLN A 203 -3.75 21.79 24.07
#